data_f333e55c0625e3b2fc6e9648546a2ea6
#
_entry.id   f333e55c0625e3b2fc6e9648546a2ea6
#
_cell.length_a   1.000
_cell.length_b   1.000
_cell.length_c   1.000
_cell.angle_alpha   90.00
_cell.angle_beta   90.00
_cell.angle_gamma   90.00
#
_symmetry.space_group_name_H-M   'P 1'
#
loop_
_entity.id
_entity.type
_entity.pdbx_description
1 polymer ?
#
loop_
_entity_poly.entity_id
_entity_poly.type
_entity_poly.pdbx_seq_one_letter_code
_entity_poly.pdbx_strand_id
1 'polypeptide(L)'
;KFEKMIQEDCQVFLDLNDIEEIIIYYFHDANYDMAGKAIDLANQIFPKSINISILSSEILLQQSKESEAYDLINDCLYLNSENCDLIFQKAKILNKLKKYNDSNNVLSKLSKIKETSFLVEDLMLRNFMNLDEYSKSIKVAKNLISQFPDDKKYMDKLISCYRLSKMENKAIKFLNKFLAKYPYNQNAWYEIGKLYFDKKMIKESIASHEFSIICDETFSPSYVELGKIYEYNLDFNKAIYYYEILRSLNSVTSFSLYRLSFCYEKIGAYDESIKNLNEIISKDPLYEKAWISIAKHYLRENNHDKALENLNKALNIIANNY
;
A
#
# COMPACT_ATOMS: atom_id res chain seq x y z
N LYS A 1 -26.84 -24.46 5.02
CA LYS A 1 -27.96 -24.92 4.16
C LYS A 1 -27.46 -25.35 2.77
N PHE A 2 -26.72 -24.49 2.07
CA PHE A 2 -26.17 -24.74 0.74
C PHE A 2 -25.27 -25.99 0.68
N GLU A 3 -24.35 -26.16 1.63
CA GLU A 3 -23.46 -27.34 1.70
C GLU A 3 -24.24 -28.64 1.85
N LYS A 4 -25.28 -28.65 2.69
CA LYS A 4 -26.19 -29.83 2.82
C LYS A 4 -26.91 -30.10 1.52
N MET A 5 -27.36 -29.05 0.83
CA MET A 5 -28.02 -29.19 -0.47
C MET A 5 -27.13 -29.88 -1.50
N ILE A 6 -25.85 -29.52 -1.54
CA ILE A 6 -24.85 -30.14 -2.44
C ILE A 6 -24.53 -31.60 -2.02
N GLN A 7 -24.47 -31.88 -0.70
CA GLN A 7 -24.11 -33.20 -0.19
C GLN A 7 -25.27 -34.21 -0.24
N GLU A 8 -26.48 -33.74 0.01
CA GLU A 8 -27.69 -34.59 0.19
C GLU A 8 -28.62 -34.58 -1.03
N ASP A 9 -28.26 -33.87 -2.12
CA ASP A 9 -29.08 -33.68 -3.33
C ASP A 9 -30.51 -33.21 -3.03
N CYS A 10 -30.65 -32.38 -1.97
CA CYS A 10 -31.94 -31.85 -1.51
C CYS A 10 -32.23 -30.51 -2.19
N GLN A 11 -33.41 -30.36 -2.76
CA GLN A 11 -33.84 -29.06 -3.28
C GLN A 11 -34.21 -28.11 -2.14
N VAL A 12 -33.42 -27.02 -1.98
CA VAL A 12 -33.76 -25.91 -1.10
C VAL A 12 -34.12 -24.72 -1.96
N PHE A 13 -35.24 -24.08 -1.63
CA PHE A 13 -35.58 -22.82 -2.30
C PHE A 13 -34.61 -21.73 -1.84
N LEU A 14 -33.91 -21.13 -2.79
CA LEU A 14 -32.99 -20.01 -2.61
C LEU A 14 -33.45 -18.89 -3.54
N ASP A 15 -33.58 -17.69 -3.01
CA ASP A 15 -33.82 -16.52 -3.84
C ASP A 15 -32.49 -15.98 -4.42
N LEU A 16 -32.55 -14.95 -5.26
CA LEU A 16 -31.35 -14.38 -5.89
C LEU A 16 -30.40 -13.82 -4.88
N ASN A 17 -30.90 -13.15 -3.84
CA ASN A 17 -30.03 -12.52 -2.81
C ASN A 17 -29.33 -13.59 -1.97
N ASP A 18 -30.05 -14.67 -1.59
CA ASP A 18 -29.45 -15.80 -0.86
C ASP A 18 -28.26 -16.39 -1.63
N ILE A 19 -28.41 -16.57 -2.95
CA ILE A 19 -27.35 -17.15 -3.79
C ILE A 19 -26.19 -16.17 -3.97
N GLU A 20 -26.46 -14.88 -4.18
CA GLU A 20 -25.42 -13.84 -4.25
C GLU A 20 -24.59 -13.78 -2.95
N GLU A 21 -25.24 -13.83 -1.78
CA GLU A 21 -24.55 -13.86 -0.48
C GLU A 21 -23.70 -15.13 -0.32
N ILE A 22 -24.18 -16.28 -0.75
CA ILE A 22 -23.43 -17.54 -0.72
C ILE A 22 -22.17 -17.45 -1.61
N ILE A 23 -22.32 -16.92 -2.83
CA ILE A 23 -21.19 -16.73 -3.75
C ILE A 23 -20.16 -15.79 -3.13
N ILE A 24 -20.61 -14.65 -2.57
CA ILE A 24 -19.74 -13.64 -1.93
C ILE A 24 -19.01 -14.24 -0.71
N TYR A 25 -19.73 -15.02 0.11
CA TYR A 25 -19.13 -15.68 1.27
C TYR A 25 -17.96 -16.60 0.88
N TYR A 26 -18.18 -17.52 -0.07
CA TYR A 26 -17.12 -18.43 -0.51
C TYR A 26 -16.00 -17.71 -1.29
N PHE A 27 -16.32 -16.62 -1.99
CA PHE A 27 -15.33 -15.78 -2.65
C PHE A 27 -14.38 -15.13 -1.64
N HIS A 28 -14.89 -14.59 -0.52
CA HIS A 28 -14.08 -14.01 0.55
C HIS A 28 -13.25 -15.03 1.32
N ASP A 29 -13.79 -16.26 1.46
CA ASP A 29 -13.09 -17.40 2.07
C ASP A 29 -12.04 -18.03 1.12
N ALA A 30 -11.86 -17.48 -0.08
CA ALA A 30 -11.01 -18.02 -1.15
C ALA A 30 -11.36 -19.48 -1.56
N ASN A 31 -12.56 -19.93 -1.26
CA ASN A 31 -13.06 -21.25 -1.65
C ASN A 31 -13.75 -21.16 -3.02
N TYR A 32 -12.94 -21.03 -4.06
CA TYR A 32 -13.45 -20.82 -5.43
C TYR A 32 -14.19 -22.02 -6.01
N ASP A 33 -13.98 -23.24 -5.52
CA ASP A 33 -14.71 -24.44 -5.93
C ASP A 33 -16.17 -24.36 -5.47
N MET A 34 -16.40 -23.99 -4.20
CA MET A 34 -17.76 -23.83 -3.68
C MET A 34 -18.47 -22.62 -4.28
N ALA A 35 -17.72 -21.51 -4.48
CA ALA A 35 -18.24 -20.35 -5.19
C ALA A 35 -18.66 -20.71 -6.63
N GLY A 36 -17.88 -21.53 -7.36
CA GLY A 36 -18.20 -22.04 -8.68
C GLY A 36 -19.49 -22.85 -8.70
N LYS A 37 -19.67 -23.79 -7.76
CA LYS A 37 -20.90 -24.57 -7.64
C LYS A 37 -22.13 -23.70 -7.35
N ALA A 38 -21.96 -22.65 -6.53
CA ALA A 38 -23.03 -21.70 -6.26
C ALA A 38 -23.40 -20.89 -7.53
N ILE A 39 -22.40 -20.52 -8.35
CA ILE A 39 -22.62 -19.86 -9.65
C ILE A 39 -23.33 -20.79 -10.62
N ASP A 40 -22.93 -22.06 -10.71
CA ASP A 40 -23.58 -23.03 -11.59
C ASP A 40 -25.08 -23.18 -11.23
N LEU A 41 -25.38 -23.28 -9.94
CA LEU A 41 -26.74 -23.28 -9.44
C LEU A 41 -27.48 -21.97 -9.79
N ALA A 42 -26.85 -20.83 -9.55
CA ALA A 42 -27.40 -19.51 -9.84
C ALA A 42 -27.74 -19.36 -11.34
N ASN A 43 -26.88 -19.82 -12.23
CA ASN A 43 -27.10 -19.76 -13.67
C ASN A 43 -28.25 -20.69 -14.14
N GLN A 44 -28.49 -21.79 -13.43
CA GLN A 44 -29.65 -22.65 -13.70
C GLN A 44 -30.98 -21.99 -13.32
N ILE A 45 -31.01 -21.31 -12.16
CA ILE A 45 -32.24 -20.69 -11.62
C ILE A 45 -32.45 -19.28 -12.20
N PHE A 46 -31.37 -18.50 -12.34
CA PHE A 46 -31.38 -17.09 -12.76
C PHE A 46 -30.45 -16.82 -13.97
N PRO A 47 -30.64 -17.44 -15.13
CA PRO A 47 -29.68 -17.45 -16.25
C PRO A 47 -29.39 -16.07 -16.88
N LYS A 48 -30.14 -15.03 -16.50
CA LYS A 48 -29.98 -13.67 -17.04
C LYS A 48 -29.62 -12.64 -15.98
N SER A 49 -29.18 -13.07 -14.78
CA SER A 49 -28.82 -12.15 -13.73
C SER A 49 -27.45 -11.49 -14.06
N ILE A 50 -27.48 -10.16 -14.17
CA ILE A 50 -26.27 -9.36 -14.38
C ILE A 50 -25.32 -9.48 -13.18
N ASN A 51 -25.84 -9.47 -11.95
CA ASN A 51 -25.06 -9.59 -10.73
C ASN A 51 -24.30 -10.92 -10.70
N ILE A 52 -24.98 -12.03 -11.03
CA ILE A 52 -24.31 -13.34 -11.10
C ILE A 52 -23.20 -13.35 -12.15
N SER A 53 -23.44 -12.73 -13.31
CA SER A 53 -22.40 -12.62 -14.37
C SER A 53 -21.19 -11.80 -13.90
N ILE A 54 -21.42 -10.72 -13.16
CA ILE A 54 -20.34 -9.89 -12.57
C ILE A 54 -19.55 -10.71 -11.53
N LEU A 55 -20.23 -11.38 -10.59
CA LEU A 55 -19.59 -12.23 -9.58
C LEU A 55 -18.80 -13.39 -10.23
N SER A 56 -19.37 -14.02 -11.26
CA SER A 56 -18.68 -15.06 -12.05
C SER A 56 -17.38 -14.52 -12.66
N SER A 57 -17.43 -13.34 -13.26
CA SER A 57 -16.27 -12.71 -13.85
C SER A 57 -15.19 -12.35 -12.80
N GLU A 58 -15.58 -11.98 -11.59
CA GLU A 58 -14.65 -11.70 -10.50
C GLU A 58 -13.92 -12.96 -10.03
N ILE A 59 -14.64 -14.09 -9.93
CA ILE A 59 -14.02 -15.38 -9.60
C ILE A 59 -13.04 -15.81 -10.72
N LEU A 60 -13.42 -15.67 -11.99
CA LEU A 60 -12.53 -15.95 -13.11
C LEU A 60 -11.25 -15.11 -13.06
N LEU A 61 -11.36 -13.83 -12.69
CA LEU A 61 -10.19 -12.96 -12.50
C LEU A 61 -9.27 -13.42 -11.35
N GLN A 62 -9.81 -13.99 -10.27
CA GLN A 62 -8.98 -14.55 -9.19
C GLN A 62 -8.32 -15.88 -9.61
N GLN A 63 -8.95 -16.62 -10.50
CA GLN A 63 -8.39 -17.83 -11.10
C GLN A 63 -7.40 -17.55 -12.26
N SER A 64 -7.07 -16.27 -12.52
CA SER A 64 -6.22 -15.85 -13.64
C SER A 64 -6.76 -16.27 -15.02
N LYS A 65 -8.10 -16.25 -15.17
CA LYS A 65 -8.83 -16.55 -16.40
C LYS A 65 -9.44 -15.28 -17.01
N GLU A 66 -8.58 -14.27 -17.23
CA GLU A 66 -9.01 -12.94 -17.64
C GLU A 66 -9.73 -12.93 -19.00
N SER A 67 -9.32 -13.82 -19.93
CA SER A 67 -9.94 -13.93 -21.25
C SER A 67 -11.37 -14.44 -21.15
N GLU A 68 -11.62 -15.49 -20.34
CA GLU A 68 -12.97 -16.04 -20.13
C GLU A 68 -13.89 -14.99 -19.46
N ALA A 69 -13.35 -14.25 -18.45
CA ALA A 69 -14.07 -13.15 -17.81
C ALA A 69 -14.42 -12.04 -18.80
N TYR A 70 -13.52 -11.73 -19.75
CA TYR A 70 -13.74 -10.71 -20.78
C TYR A 70 -14.88 -11.11 -21.73
N ASP A 71 -14.88 -12.35 -22.21
CA ASP A 71 -15.88 -12.86 -23.12
C ASP A 71 -17.26 -12.91 -22.44
N LEU A 72 -17.34 -13.42 -21.21
CA LEU A 72 -18.56 -13.45 -20.42
C LEU A 72 -19.21 -12.05 -20.28
N ILE A 73 -18.42 -11.04 -19.92
CA ILE A 73 -18.95 -9.69 -19.75
C ILE A 73 -19.29 -9.03 -21.08
N ASN A 74 -18.59 -9.34 -22.17
CA ASN A 74 -18.95 -8.85 -23.50
C ASN A 74 -20.29 -9.42 -23.97
N ASP A 75 -20.57 -10.71 -23.74
CA ASP A 75 -21.84 -11.34 -24.07
C ASP A 75 -23.00 -10.68 -23.31
N CYS A 76 -22.77 -10.39 -22.01
CA CYS A 76 -23.76 -9.65 -21.21
C CYS A 76 -23.98 -8.22 -21.75
N LEU A 77 -22.90 -7.53 -22.16
CA LEU A 77 -22.98 -6.18 -22.72
C LEU A 77 -23.64 -6.14 -24.10
N TYR A 78 -23.59 -7.22 -24.88
CA TYR A 78 -24.31 -7.30 -26.16
C TYR A 78 -25.84 -7.15 -25.96
N LEU A 79 -26.35 -7.69 -24.86
CA LEU A 79 -27.78 -7.61 -24.51
C LEU A 79 -28.10 -6.33 -23.68
N ASN A 80 -27.14 -5.79 -22.95
CA ASN A 80 -27.31 -4.69 -21.99
C ASN A 80 -26.24 -3.63 -22.17
N SER A 81 -26.15 -3.03 -23.35
CA SER A 81 -25.04 -2.17 -23.80
C SER A 81 -24.79 -0.91 -22.97
N GLU A 82 -25.79 -0.43 -22.22
CA GLU A 82 -25.73 0.79 -21.41
C GLU A 82 -25.62 0.50 -19.90
N ASN A 83 -25.52 -0.77 -19.50
CA ASN A 83 -25.44 -1.10 -18.08
C ASN A 83 -24.08 -0.67 -17.52
N CYS A 84 -24.11 0.25 -16.55
CA CYS A 84 -22.92 0.88 -15.97
C CYS A 84 -22.02 -0.11 -15.24
N ASP A 85 -22.61 -1.09 -14.55
CA ASP A 85 -21.86 -2.08 -13.77
C ASP A 85 -21.10 -3.05 -14.68
N LEU A 86 -21.71 -3.48 -15.76
CA LEU A 86 -21.06 -4.30 -16.78
C LEU A 86 -19.94 -3.54 -17.50
N ILE A 87 -20.16 -2.25 -17.83
CA ILE A 87 -19.14 -1.39 -18.45
C ILE A 87 -17.96 -1.22 -17.49
N PHE A 88 -18.22 -0.98 -16.21
CA PHE A 88 -17.18 -0.86 -15.20
C PHE A 88 -16.43 -2.17 -14.99
N GLN A 89 -17.13 -3.31 -14.95
CA GLN A 89 -16.51 -4.63 -14.82
C GLN A 89 -15.63 -4.95 -16.04
N LYS A 90 -16.07 -4.62 -17.26
CA LYS A 90 -15.24 -4.72 -18.47
C LYS A 90 -13.95 -3.91 -18.34
N ALA A 91 -14.03 -2.69 -17.80
CA ALA A 91 -12.86 -1.86 -17.59
C ALA A 91 -11.89 -2.45 -16.55
N LYS A 92 -12.39 -3.07 -15.46
CA LYS A 92 -11.59 -3.82 -14.48
C LYS A 92 -10.85 -5.00 -15.12
N ILE A 93 -11.53 -5.76 -15.96
CA ILE A 93 -10.94 -6.89 -16.69
C ILE A 93 -9.83 -6.40 -17.64
N LEU A 94 -10.09 -5.34 -18.40
CA LEU A 94 -9.09 -4.75 -19.30
C LEU A 94 -7.86 -4.24 -18.54
N ASN A 95 -8.04 -3.69 -17.33
CA ASN A 95 -6.93 -3.30 -16.46
C ASN A 95 -6.09 -4.54 -16.04
N LYS A 96 -6.73 -5.65 -15.66
CA LYS A 96 -6.06 -6.92 -15.34
C LYS A 96 -5.28 -7.48 -16.55
N LEU A 97 -5.85 -7.41 -17.74
CA LEU A 97 -5.21 -7.76 -19.00
C LEU A 97 -4.10 -6.78 -19.44
N LYS A 98 -3.80 -5.76 -18.60
CA LYS A 98 -2.84 -4.68 -18.88
C LYS A 98 -3.17 -3.85 -20.13
N LYS A 99 -4.42 -3.91 -20.63
CA LYS A 99 -4.94 -3.09 -21.73
C LYS A 99 -5.46 -1.75 -21.20
N TYR A 100 -4.57 -0.96 -20.60
CA TYR A 100 -4.93 0.24 -19.85
C TYR A 100 -5.59 1.33 -20.69
N ASN A 101 -5.18 1.50 -21.95
CA ASN A 101 -5.80 2.46 -22.86
C ASN A 101 -7.25 2.08 -23.17
N ASP A 102 -7.50 0.79 -23.45
CA ASP A 102 -8.85 0.31 -23.74
C ASP A 102 -9.74 0.43 -22.50
N SER A 103 -9.20 0.11 -21.31
CA SER A 103 -9.87 0.35 -20.04
C SER A 103 -10.28 1.81 -19.88
N ASN A 104 -9.36 2.76 -20.12
CA ASN A 104 -9.66 4.19 -20.03
C ASN A 104 -10.71 4.65 -21.06
N ASN A 105 -10.69 4.09 -22.28
CA ASN A 105 -11.70 4.37 -23.29
C ASN A 105 -13.11 3.93 -22.86
N VAL A 106 -13.18 2.75 -22.21
CA VAL A 106 -14.43 2.24 -21.65
C VAL A 106 -14.90 3.10 -20.48
N LEU A 107 -14.00 3.45 -19.55
CA LEU A 107 -14.31 4.29 -18.38
C LEU A 107 -14.76 5.70 -18.75
N SER A 108 -14.25 6.25 -19.86
CA SER A 108 -14.64 7.59 -20.31
C SER A 108 -16.16 7.72 -20.61
N LYS A 109 -16.83 6.61 -20.90
CA LYS A 109 -18.29 6.57 -21.06
C LYS A 109 -19.02 6.75 -19.73
N LEU A 110 -18.45 6.27 -18.64
CA LEU A 110 -19.01 6.33 -17.28
C LEU A 110 -18.69 7.63 -16.54
N SER A 111 -17.64 8.34 -16.94
CA SER A 111 -17.15 9.54 -16.24
C SER A 111 -18.17 10.70 -16.13
N LYS A 112 -19.26 10.61 -16.88
CA LYS A 112 -20.36 11.59 -16.86
C LYS A 112 -21.45 11.24 -15.84
N ILE A 113 -21.43 10.03 -15.27
CA ILE A 113 -22.44 9.53 -14.35
C ILE A 113 -21.95 9.75 -12.91
N LYS A 114 -22.68 10.57 -12.16
CA LYS A 114 -22.24 11.08 -10.84
C LYS A 114 -22.05 9.98 -9.76
N GLU A 115 -22.81 8.91 -9.80
CA GLU A 115 -22.83 7.87 -8.76
C GLU A 115 -21.62 6.93 -8.79
N THR A 116 -21.00 6.74 -9.95
CA THR A 116 -19.82 5.86 -10.12
C THR A 116 -18.52 6.62 -10.26
N SER A 117 -18.56 7.94 -10.14
CA SER A 117 -17.45 8.84 -10.48
C SER A 117 -16.14 8.50 -9.76
N PHE A 118 -16.18 8.24 -8.46
CA PHE A 118 -14.96 8.00 -7.68
C PHE A 118 -14.29 6.65 -7.99
N LEU A 119 -15.07 5.56 -8.19
CA LEU A 119 -14.53 4.25 -8.57
C LEU A 119 -13.91 4.29 -9.97
N VAL A 120 -14.59 4.99 -10.88
CA VAL A 120 -14.10 5.23 -12.24
C VAL A 120 -12.78 6.01 -12.21
N GLU A 121 -12.72 7.10 -11.43
CA GLU A 121 -11.51 7.91 -11.28
C GLU A 121 -10.35 7.15 -10.62
N ASP A 122 -10.61 6.32 -9.59
CA ASP A 122 -9.56 5.50 -8.96
C ASP A 122 -8.97 4.47 -9.95
N LEU A 123 -9.81 3.86 -10.79
CA LEU A 123 -9.34 2.93 -11.81
C LEU A 123 -8.59 3.66 -12.95
N MET A 124 -9.09 4.82 -13.38
CA MET A 124 -8.39 5.68 -14.35
C MET A 124 -7.03 6.15 -13.83
N LEU A 125 -6.95 6.53 -12.56
CA LEU A 125 -5.69 6.90 -11.92
C LEU A 125 -4.67 5.77 -11.98
N ARG A 126 -5.10 4.54 -11.63
CA ARG A 126 -4.23 3.35 -11.73
C ARG A 126 -3.79 3.09 -13.18
N ASN A 127 -4.69 3.18 -14.14
CA ASN A 127 -4.36 3.00 -15.54
C ASN A 127 -3.34 4.03 -16.04
N PHE A 128 -3.55 5.33 -15.74
CA PHE A 128 -2.63 6.38 -16.16
C PHE A 128 -1.25 6.25 -15.50
N MET A 129 -1.19 5.81 -14.24
CA MET A 129 0.09 5.51 -13.57
C MET A 129 0.84 4.37 -14.26
N ASN A 130 0.13 3.30 -14.65
CA ASN A 130 0.73 2.16 -15.36
C ASN A 130 1.16 2.50 -16.80
N LEU A 131 0.59 3.55 -17.38
CA LEU A 131 0.96 4.08 -18.70
C LEU A 131 2.05 5.16 -18.63
N ASP A 132 2.56 5.48 -17.43
CA ASP A 132 3.48 6.60 -17.17
C ASP A 132 2.94 7.97 -17.61
N GLU A 133 1.61 8.08 -17.78
CA GLU A 133 0.93 9.33 -18.14
C GLU A 133 0.74 10.22 -16.90
N TYR A 134 1.85 10.61 -16.26
CA TYR A 134 1.84 11.32 -14.97
C TYR A 134 1.04 12.62 -14.96
N SER A 135 1.01 13.34 -16.08
CA SER A 135 0.22 14.58 -16.17
C SER A 135 -1.29 14.34 -16.02
N LYS A 136 -1.81 13.25 -16.59
CA LYS A 136 -3.21 12.84 -16.44
C LYS A 136 -3.45 12.27 -15.04
N SER A 137 -2.53 11.44 -14.54
CA SER A 137 -2.56 10.90 -13.18
C SER A 137 -2.66 12.01 -12.12
N ILE A 138 -1.84 13.07 -12.24
CA ILE A 138 -1.86 14.22 -11.33
C ILE A 138 -3.23 14.91 -11.34
N LYS A 139 -3.85 15.08 -12.52
CA LYS A 139 -5.17 15.72 -12.63
C LYS A 139 -6.24 14.89 -11.90
N VAL A 140 -6.28 13.58 -12.14
CA VAL A 140 -7.26 12.67 -11.51
C VAL A 140 -7.02 12.56 -10.02
N ALA A 141 -5.75 12.39 -9.58
CA ALA A 141 -5.41 12.29 -8.16
C ALA A 141 -5.81 13.56 -7.38
N LYS A 142 -5.64 14.76 -7.96
CA LYS A 142 -6.10 16.01 -7.33
C LYS A 142 -7.62 16.06 -7.17
N ASN A 143 -8.36 15.54 -8.14
CA ASN A 143 -9.81 15.48 -8.04
C ASN A 143 -10.24 14.54 -6.90
N LEU A 144 -9.65 13.34 -6.85
CA LEU A 144 -9.90 12.38 -5.77
C LEU A 144 -9.54 12.93 -4.38
N ILE A 145 -8.40 13.63 -4.24
CA ILE A 145 -8.02 14.28 -2.97
C ILE A 145 -9.02 15.39 -2.60
N SER A 146 -9.60 16.08 -3.57
CA SER A 146 -10.62 17.10 -3.26
C SER A 146 -11.91 16.51 -2.71
N GLN A 147 -12.22 15.26 -3.06
CA GLN A 147 -13.37 14.50 -2.59
C GLN A 147 -13.05 13.77 -1.26
N PHE A 148 -11.84 13.25 -1.14
CA PHE A 148 -11.36 12.44 -0.01
C PHE A 148 -10.03 12.99 0.53
N PRO A 149 -10.04 14.14 1.22
CA PRO A 149 -8.82 14.83 1.64
C PRO A 149 -7.99 14.05 2.67
N ASP A 150 -8.62 13.16 3.44
CA ASP A 150 -7.98 12.36 4.48
C ASP A 150 -7.49 10.99 3.99
N ASP A 151 -7.81 10.62 2.75
CA ASP A 151 -7.34 9.35 2.19
C ASP A 151 -5.87 9.46 1.76
N LYS A 152 -5.01 8.90 2.59
CA LYS A 152 -3.56 8.82 2.37
C LYS A 152 -3.20 8.24 1.00
N LYS A 153 -3.96 7.25 0.52
CA LYS A 153 -3.68 6.53 -0.75
C LYS A 153 -3.58 7.49 -1.94
N TYR A 154 -4.47 8.48 -2.03
CA TYR A 154 -4.47 9.42 -3.15
C TYR A 154 -3.36 10.46 -3.03
N MET A 155 -3.04 10.88 -1.79
CA MET A 155 -1.91 11.76 -1.54
C MET A 155 -0.58 11.09 -1.94
N ASP A 156 -0.35 9.85 -1.50
CA ASP A 156 0.84 9.08 -1.85
C ASP A 156 1.00 8.90 -3.36
N LYS A 157 -0.09 8.56 -4.07
CA LYS A 157 -0.10 8.45 -5.55
C LYS A 157 0.21 9.78 -6.24
N LEU A 158 -0.36 10.88 -5.76
CA LEU A 158 -0.11 12.21 -6.31
C LEU A 158 1.38 12.60 -6.17
N ILE A 159 1.93 12.42 -4.97
CA ILE A 159 3.34 12.77 -4.71
C ILE A 159 4.28 11.87 -5.52
N SER A 160 3.96 10.57 -5.63
CA SER A 160 4.71 9.65 -6.50
C SER A 160 4.72 10.12 -7.96
N CYS A 161 3.56 10.53 -8.50
CA CYS A 161 3.49 11.06 -9.86
C CYS A 161 4.31 12.35 -10.05
N TYR A 162 4.32 13.24 -9.05
CA TYR A 162 5.16 14.44 -9.10
C TYR A 162 6.66 14.12 -9.05
N ARG A 163 7.08 13.14 -8.22
CA ARG A 163 8.48 12.69 -8.15
C ARG A 163 8.94 12.06 -9.47
N LEU A 164 8.14 11.12 -10.01
CA LEU A 164 8.44 10.44 -11.28
C LEU A 164 8.51 11.43 -12.46
N SER A 165 7.70 12.48 -12.44
CA SER A 165 7.75 13.55 -13.45
C SER A 165 8.79 14.65 -13.16
N LYS A 166 9.59 14.54 -12.11
CA LYS A 166 10.58 15.54 -11.67
C LYS A 166 9.96 16.93 -11.46
N MET A 167 8.75 16.97 -10.89
CA MET A 167 7.97 18.19 -10.67
C MET A 167 7.80 18.52 -9.17
N GLU A 168 8.81 18.27 -8.34
CA GLU A 168 8.75 18.40 -6.87
C GLU A 168 8.35 19.81 -6.42
N ASN A 169 8.76 20.86 -7.16
CA ASN A 169 8.34 22.23 -6.85
C ASN A 169 6.83 22.44 -7.00
N LYS A 170 6.19 21.74 -7.96
CA LYS A 170 4.74 21.79 -8.12
C LYS A 170 4.04 20.99 -7.01
N ALA A 171 4.66 19.90 -6.53
CA ALA A 171 4.17 19.14 -5.39
C ALA A 171 4.17 20.00 -4.11
N ILE A 172 5.28 20.68 -3.81
CA ILE A 172 5.38 21.60 -2.66
C ILE A 172 4.33 22.71 -2.75
N LYS A 173 4.18 23.34 -3.93
CA LYS A 173 3.15 24.37 -4.11
C LYS A 173 1.73 23.84 -3.91
N PHE A 174 1.45 22.63 -4.35
CA PHE A 174 0.16 21.98 -4.14
C PHE A 174 -0.07 21.70 -2.65
N LEU A 175 0.91 21.09 -1.96
CA LEU A 175 0.80 20.74 -0.55
C LEU A 175 0.64 21.98 0.35
N ASN A 176 1.37 23.07 0.08
CA ASN A 176 1.18 24.32 0.81
C ASN A 176 -0.24 24.86 0.65
N LYS A 177 -0.81 24.83 -0.57
CA LYS A 177 -2.19 25.24 -0.80
C LYS A 177 -3.19 24.28 -0.13
N PHE A 178 -2.90 22.99 -0.14
CA PHE A 178 -3.73 21.96 0.51
C PHE A 178 -3.74 22.14 2.03
N LEU A 179 -2.57 22.34 2.64
CA LEU A 179 -2.42 22.56 4.09
C LEU A 179 -3.03 23.89 4.56
N ALA A 180 -3.08 24.90 3.70
CA ALA A 180 -3.82 26.13 4.01
C ALA A 180 -5.34 25.88 4.17
N LYS A 181 -5.87 24.83 3.51
CA LYS A 181 -7.28 24.42 3.64
C LYS A 181 -7.49 23.34 4.71
N TYR A 182 -6.54 22.43 4.83
CA TYR A 182 -6.59 21.28 5.74
C TYR A 182 -5.35 21.25 6.65
N PRO A 183 -5.23 22.18 7.62
CA PRO A 183 -4.01 22.37 8.40
C PRO A 183 -3.67 21.21 9.33
N TYR A 184 -4.63 20.36 9.68
CA TYR A 184 -4.45 19.22 10.57
C TYR A 184 -4.26 17.88 9.85
N ASN A 185 -3.92 17.89 8.55
CA ASN A 185 -3.66 16.68 7.80
C ASN A 185 -2.21 16.23 8.00
N GLN A 186 -1.97 15.26 8.89
CA GLN A 186 -0.64 14.75 9.22
C GLN A 186 0.10 14.16 8.02
N ASN A 187 -0.63 13.50 7.08
CA ASN A 187 -0.01 12.91 5.89
C ASN A 187 0.53 13.98 4.94
N ALA A 188 -0.18 15.10 4.78
CA ALA A 188 0.29 16.21 3.93
C ALA A 188 1.52 16.89 4.53
N TRP A 189 1.56 17.10 5.86
CA TRP A 189 2.73 17.60 6.56
C TRP A 189 3.93 16.64 6.44
N TYR A 190 3.71 15.34 6.56
CA TYR A 190 4.74 14.34 6.37
C TYR A 190 5.32 14.37 4.95
N GLU A 191 4.48 14.39 3.91
CA GLU A 191 4.94 14.38 2.53
C GLU A 191 5.66 15.67 2.13
N ILE A 192 5.21 16.84 2.61
CA ILE A 192 5.92 18.07 2.33
C ILE A 192 7.28 18.13 3.06
N GLY A 193 7.36 17.58 4.29
CA GLY A 193 8.60 17.45 5.03
C GLY A 193 9.65 16.64 4.27
N LYS A 194 9.26 15.50 3.69
CA LYS A 194 10.14 14.69 2.83
C LYS A 194 10.61 15.45 1.59
N LEU A 195 9.72 16.19 0.94
CA LEU A 195 10.09 17.00 -0.24
C LEU A 195 11.06 18.13 0.12
N TYR A 196 10.89 18.76 1.28
CA TYR A 196 11.85 19.77 1.76
C TYR A 196 13.21 19.14 2.07
N PHE A 197 13.25 17.94 2.67
CA PHE A 197 14.49 17.23 2.90
C PHE A 197 15.25 16.90 1.61
N ASP A 198 14.53 16.37 0.60
CA ASP A 198 15.09 16.07 -0.73
C ASP A 198 15.73 17.34 -1.36
N LYS A 199 15.18 18.51 -1.06
CA LYS A 199 15.73 19.83 -1.50
C LYS A 199 16.75 20.42 -0.56
N LYS A 200 17.18 19.72 0.48
CA LYS A 200 18.11 20.20 1.50
C LYS A 200 17.61 21.43 2.29
N MET A 201 16.31 21.65 2.30
CA MET A 201 15.63 22.66 3.10
C MET A 201 15.34 22.07 4.48
N ILE A 202 16.41 21.94 5.27
CA ILE A 202 16.41 21.13 6.51
C ILE A 202 15.47 21.72 7.58
N LYS A 203 15.48 23.05 7.75
CA LYS A 203 14.62 23.71 8.76
C LYS A 203 13.15 23.52 8.45
N GLU A 204 12.76 23.69 7.21
CA GLU A 204 11.38 23.52 6.74
C GLU A 204 10.95 22.05 6.82
N SER A 205 11.87 21.13 6.57
CA SER A 205 11.63 19.70 6.71
C SER A 205 11.34 19.32 8.17
N ILE A 206 12.19 19.78 9.11
CA ILE A 206 11.99 19.54 10.57
C ILE A 206 10.63 20.10 10.99
N ALA A 207 10.36 21.38 10.72
CA ALA A 207 9.10 22.02 11.09
C ALA A 207 7.88 21.25 10.54
N SER A 208 7.96 20.78 9.29
CA SER A 208 6.88 20.02 8.68
C SER A 208 6.61 18.68 9.39
N HIS A 209 7.66 17.93 9.74
CA HIS A 209 7.49 16.67 10.48
C HIS A 209 7.02 16.90 11.92
N GLU A 210 7.46 18.00 12.57
CA GLU A 210 6.96 18.40 13.89
C GLU A 210 5.45 18.77 13.81
N PHE A 211 5.00 19.50 12.78
CA PHE A 211 3.58 19.73 12.56
C PHE A 211 2.80 18.43 12.28
N SER A 212 3.38 17.48 11.57
CA SER A 212 2.76 16.17 11.37
C SER A 212 2.52 15.45 12.69
N ILE A 213 3.47 15.52 13.63
CA ILE A 213 3.36 14.95 14.98
C ILE A 213 2.33 15.73 15.83
N ILE A 214 2.28 17.06 15.72
CA ILE A 214 1.25 17.87 16.40
C ILE A 214 -0.16 17.47 15.93
N CYS A 215 -0.32 17.11 14.65
CA CYS A 215 -1.61 16.65 14.14
C CYS A 215 -1.98 15.26 14.64
N ASP A 216 -0.99 14.37 14.80
CA ASP A 216 -1.15 12.99 15.30
C ASP A 216 0.14 12.56 16.03
N GLU A 217 0.10 12.60 17.35
CA GLU A 217 1.23 12.24 18.21
C GLU A 217 1.66 10.76 18.06
N THR A 218 0.80 9.91 17.51
CA THR A 218 1.09 8.49 17.27
C THR A 218 1.66 8.22 15.89
N PHE A 219 1.80 9.26 15.04
CA PHE A 219 2.23 9.11 13.67
C PHE A 219 3.73 8.79 13.56
N SER A 220 4.07 7.52 13.79
CA SER A 220 5.44 6.98 13.80
C SER A 220 6.31 7.36 12.59
N PRO A 221 5.80 7.50 11.34
CA PRO A 221 6.65 7.85 10.21
C PRO A 221 7.39 9.18 10.37
N SER A 222 6.77 10.20 10.98
CA SER A 222 7.41 11.50 11.17
C SER A 222 8.54 11.46 12.20
N TYR A 223 8.43 10.65 13.25
CA TYR A 223 9.52 10.43 14.20
C TYR A 223 10.73 9.77 13.52
N VAL A 224 10.50 8.79 12.65
CA VAL A 224 11.56 8.13 11.87
C VAL A 224 12.28 9.15 10.97
N GLU A 225 11.54 10.00 10.27
CA GLU A 225 12.15 11.01 9.40
C GLU A 225 12.92 12.09 10.21
N LEU A 226 12.39 12.55 11.34
CA LEU A 226 13.11 13.45 12.24
C LEU A 226 14.44 12.83 12.74
N GLY A 227 14.40 11.56 13.14
CA GLY A 227 15.61 10.82 13.50
C GLY A 227 16.65 10.86 12.36
N LYS A 228 16.26 10.53 11.13
CA LYS A 228 17.13 10.57 9.94
C LYS A 228 17.67 11.99 9.66
N ILE A 229 16.82 13.01 9.79
CA ILE A 229 17.21 14.40 9.54
C ILE A 229 18.28 14.85 10.56
N TYR A 230 18.08 14.53 11.84
CA TYR A 230 19.06 14.86 12.87
C TYR A 230 20.35 14.05 12.74
N GLU A 231 20.30 12.79 12.30
CA GLU A 231 21.49 12.03 11.93
C GLU A 231 22.26 12.70 10.77
N TYR A 232 21.54 13.14 9.73
CA TYR A 232 22.13 13.85 8.60
C TYR A 232 22.84 15.13 9.05
N ASN A 233 22.30 15.81 10.05
CA ASN A 233 22.88 17.00 10.66
C ASN A 233 23.93 16.68 11.74
N LEU A 234 24.29 15.41 11.95
CA LEU A 234 25.23 14.93 12.97
C LEU A 234 24.80 15.24 14.43
N ASP A 235 23.53 15.57 14.65
CA ASP A 235 22.95 15.75 16.01
C ASP A 235 22.40 14.40 16.50
N PHE A 236 23.32 13.51 16.87
CA PHE A 236 22.96 12.15 17.26
C PHE A 236 22.12 12.10 18.54
N ASN A 237 22.26 13.07 19.45
CA ASN A 237 21.43 13.11 20.67
C ASN A 237 19.95 13.35 20.35
N LYS A 238 19.66 14.28 19.43
CA LYS A 238 18.28 14.48 18.99
C LYS A 238 17.77 13.32 18.15
N ALA A 239 18.60 12.71 17.31
CA ALA A 239 18.22 11.52 16.57
C ALA A 239 17.79 10.39 17.52
N ILE A 240 18.60 10.13 18.59
CA ILE A 240 18.27 9.16 19.64
C ILE A 240 16.93 9.50 20.29
N TYR A 241 16.70 10.76 20.66
CA TYR A 241 15.45 11.21 21.25
C TYR A 241 14.21 10.82 20.41
N TYR A 242 14.26 11.11 19.10
CA TYR A 242 13.13 10.79 18.22
C TYR A 242 12.98 9.29 17.97
N TYR A 243 14.05 8.52 17.87
CA TYR A 243 13.97 7.07 17.74
C TYR A 243 13.50 6.37 19.02
N GLU A 244 13.85 6.90 20.22
CA GLU A 244 13.36 6.33 21.49
C GLU A 244 11.85 6.56 21.68
N ILE A 245 11.27 7.65 21.15
CA ILE A 245 9.82 7.85 21.18
C ILE A 245 9.10 6.69 20.47
N LEU A 246 9.66 6.13 19.39
CA LEU A 246 9.04 4.97 18.72
C LEU A 246 8.89 3.77 19.65
N ARG A 247 9.75 3.64 20.67
CA ARG A 247 9.66 2.58 21.68
C ARG A 247 8.44 2.79 22.59
N SER A 248 8.20 4.00 23.01
CA SER A 248 7.01 4.35 23.81
C SER A 248 5.70 4.18 23.04
N LEU A 249 5.77 4.35 21.70
CA LEU A 249 4.62 4.16 20.81
C LEU A 249 4.41 2.69 20.36
N ASN A 250 5.21 1.74 20.86
CA ASN A 250 5.22 0.35 20.38
C ASN A 250 5.39 0.21 18.84
N SER A 251 6.04 1.18 18.23
CA SER A 251 6.21 1.28 16.76
C SER A 251 7.66 1.02 16.32
N VAL A 252 8.40 0.27 17.13
CA VAL A 252 9.80 -0.05 16.89
C VAL A 252 9.93 -1.09 15.79
N THR A 253 10.75 -0.80 14.79
CA THR A 253 11.11 -1.72 13.70
C THR A 253 12.60 -2.05 13.77
N SER A 254 13.02 -3.16 13.13
CA SER A 254 14.44 -3.51 13.00
C SER A 254 15.25 -2.36 12.38
N PHE A 255 14.65 -1.61 11.44
CA PHE A 255 15.28 -0.42 10.85
C PHE A 255 15.50 0.67 11.90
N SER A 256 14.48 1.06 12.70
CA SER A 256 14.61 2.13 13.69
C SER A 256 15.58 1.76 14.81
N LEU A 257 15.59 0.51 15.27
CA LEU A 257 16.57 -0.01 16.24
C LEU A 257 18.00 0.04 15.69
N TYR A 258 18.17 -0.32 14.42
CA TYR A 258 19.47 -0.27 13.78
C TYR A 258 19.99 1.17 13.68
N ARG A 259 19.12 2.13 13.33
CA ARG A 259 19.49 3.56 13.29
C ARG A 259 19.80 4.08 14.69
N LEU A 260 19.01 3.67 15.68
CA LEU A 260 19.23 4.02 17.08
C LEU A 260 20.58 3.47 17.58
N SER A 261 20.89 2.21 17.30
CA SER A 261 22.19 1.62 17.66
C SER A 261 23.36 2.35 17.00
N PHE A 262 23.20 2.76 15.75
CA PHE A 262 24.19 3.58 15.05
C PHE A 262 24.40 4.93 15.73
N CYS A 263 23.33 5.61 16.15
CA CYS A 263 23.45 6.89 16.85
C CYS A 263 24.14 6.73 18.21
N TYR A 264 23.81 5.68 18.98
CA TYR A 264 24.50 5.36 20.24
C TYR A 264 25.99 5.07 20.01
N GLU A 265 26.34 4.34 18.96
CA GLU A 265 27.75 4.12 18.58
C GLU A 265 28.47 5.44 18.31
N LYS A 266 27.84 6.40 17.64
CA LYS A 266 28.43 7.71 17.31
C LYS A 266 28.69 8.59 18.51
N ILE A 267 27.92 8.46 19.58
CA ILE A 267 28.16 9.18 20.84
C ILE A 267 29.01 8.39 21.84
N GLY A 268 29.51 7.19 21.45
CA GLY A 268 30.35 6.34 22.29
C GLY A 268 29.60 5.50 23.32
N ALA A 269 28.25 5.46 23.29
CA ALA A 269 27.40 4.64 24.15
C ALA A 269 27.31 3.23 23.57
N TYR A 270 28.38 2.46 23.68
CA TYR A 270 28.50 1.15 23.00
C TYR A 270 27.58 0.08 23.60
N ASP A 271 27.36 0.10 24.93
CA ASP A 271 26.48 -0.86 25.60
C ASP A 271 25.04 -0.75 25.12
N GLU A 272 24.52 0.49 25.00
CA GLU A 272 23.20 0.77 24.46
C GLU A 272 23.10 0.38 22.98
N SER A 273 24.17 0.62 22.22
CA SER A 273 24.24 0.18 20.82
C SER A 273 24.09 -1.34 20.71
N ILE A 274 24.89 -2.11 21.46
CA ILE A 274 24.82 -3.59 21.47
C ILE A 274 23.46 -4.08 21.94
N LYS A 275 22.88 -3.47 22.97
CA LYS A 275 21.55 -3.82 23.46
C LYS A 275 20.49 -3.72 22.36
N ASN A 276 20.46 -2.63 21.60
CA ASN A 276 19.53 -2.46 20.48
C ASN A 276 19.79 -3.48 19.35
N LEU A 277 21.05 -3.78 19.04
CA LEU A 277 21.40 -4.79 18.03
C LEU A 277 20.94 -6.19 18.45
N ASN A 278 21.11 -6.56 19.72
CA ASN A 278 20.63 -7.84 20.25
C ASN A 278 19.09 -7.91 20.23
N GLU A 279 18.40 -6.80 20.48
CA GLU A 279 16.94 -6.73 20.34
C GLU A 279 16.51 -6.98 18.89
N ILE A 280 17.24 -6.45 17.90
CA ILE A 280 16.97 -6.76 16.49
C ILE A 280 17.09 -8.26 16.24
N ILE A 281 18.20 -8.86 16.61
CA ILE A 281 18.48 -10.29 16.36
C ILE A 281 17.43 -11.19 17.02
N SER A 282 16.92 -10.82 18.19
CA SER A 282 15.89 -11.59 18.88
C SER A 282 14.54 -11.57 18.14
N LYS A 283 14.22 -10.48 17.44
CA LYS A 283 12.95 -10.29 16.71
C LYS A 283 13.05 -10.67 15.23
N ASP A 284 14.20 -10.41 14.64
CA ASP A 284 14.50 -10.61 13.22
C ASP A 284 15.93 -11.17 13.07
N PRO A 285 16.12 -12.48 13.28
CA PRO A 285 17.44 -13.12 13.17
C PRO A 285 18.08 -13.01 11.79
N LEU A 286 17.28 -12.69 10.75
CA LEU A 286 17.75 -12.55 9.36
C LEU A 286 18.23 -11.14 9.02
N TYR A 287 18.23 -10.20 9.97
CA TYR A 287 18.71 -8.85 9.75
C TYR A 287 20.25 -8.80 9.77
N GLU A 288 20.88 -9.08 8.64
CA GLU A 288 22.33 -9.26 8.47
C GLU A 288 23.15 -8.07 8.99
N LYS A 289 22.63 -6.83 8.87
CA LYS A 289 23.32 -5.61 9.32
C LYS A 289 23.55 -5.58 10.83
N ALA A 290 22.66 -6.17 11.61
CA ALA A 290 22.83 -6.25 13.06
C ALA A 290 24.02 -7.16 13.43
N TRP A 291 24.13 -8.33 12.81
CA TRP A 291 25.24 -9.25 13.02
C TRP A 291 26.59 -8.61 12.64
N ILE A 292 26.65 -7.90 11.49
CA ILE A 292 27.85 -7.17 11.07
C ILE A 292 28.24 -6.09 12.08
N SER A 293 27.24 -5.36 12.61
CA SER A 293 27.54 -4.29 13.59
C SER A 293 27.99 -4.84 14.93
N ILE A 294 27.42 -5.95 15.40
CA ILE A 294 27.91 -6.64 16.61
C ILE A 294 29.34 -7.15 16.41
N ALA A 295 29.65 -7.71 15.26
CA ALA A 295 31.01 -8.14 14.94
C ALA A 295 32.03 -6.98 15.01
N LYS A 296 31.65 -5.80 14.51
CA LYS A 296 32.49 -4.58 14.62
C LYS A 296 32.73 -4.19 16.08
N HIS A 297 31.74 -4.34 16.97
CA HIS A 297 31.95 -4.12 18.41
C HIS A 297 32.97 -5.09 18.98
N TYR A 298 32.83 -6.40 18.71
CA TYR A 298 33.81 -7.38 19.19
C TYR A 298 35.22 -7.16 18.64
N LEU A 299 35.36 -6.65 17.40
CA LEU A 299 36.68 -6.27 16.87
C LEU A 299 37.31 -5.10 17.65
N ARG A 300 36.53 -4.13 18.10
CA ARG A 300 37.02 -3.02 18.95
C ARG A 300 37.47 -3.52 20.32
N GLU A 301 36.84 -4.55 20.84
CA GLU A 301 37.22 -5.21 22.10
C GLU A 301 38.37 -6.22 21.95
N ASN A 302 38.94 -6.32 20.73
CA ASN A 302 39.94 -7.32 20.36
C ASN A 302 39.45 -8.80 20.54
N ASN A 303 38.15 -9.04 20.55
CA ASN A 303 37.56 -10.37 20.63
C ASN A 303 37.31 -10.93 19.22
N HIS A 304 38.39 -11.41 18.60
CA HIS A 304 38.37 -11.87 17.22
C HIS A 304 37.46 -13.11 16.99
N ASP A 305 37.41 -14.00 17.97
CA ASP A 305 36.60 -15.25 17.86
C ASP A 305 35.11 -14.92 17.77
N LYS A 306 34.60 -14.09 18.68
CA LYS A 306 33.20 -13.64 18.63
C LYS A 306 32.90 -12.79 17.41
N ALA A 307 33.83 -11.98 16.97
CA ALA A 307 33.67 -11.19 15.74
C ALA A 307 33.50 -12.12 14.53
N LEU A 308 34.36 -13.13 14.40
CA LEU A 308 34.30 -14.10 13.32
C LEU A 308 32.99 -14.91 13.34
N GLU A 309 32.54 -15.34 14.51
CA GLU A 309 31.25 -16.04 14.67
C GLU A 309 30.08 -15.20 14.12
N ASN A 310 30.01 -13.92 14.50
CA ASN A 310 28.93 -13.05 14.06
C ASN A 310 29.01 -12.71 12.56
N LEU A 311 30.23 -12.55 12.01
CA LEU A 311 30.40 -12.38 10.57
C LEU A 311 29.98 -13.61 9.78
N ASN A 312 30.25 -14.81 10.26
CA ASN A 312 29.82 -16.05 9.63
C ASN A 312 28.27 -16.17 9.63
N LYS A 313 27.62 -15.75 10.71
CA LYS A 313 26.15 -15.69 10.74
C LYS A 313 25.62 -14.73 9.68
N ALA A 314 26.16 -13.52 9.58
CA ALA A 314 25.79 -12.56 8.56
C ALA A 314 26.02 -13.09 7.13
N LEU A 315 27.15 -13.74 6.89
CA LEU A 315 27.50 -14.32 5.59
C LEU A 315 26.51 -15.43 5.18
N ASN A 316 26.14 -16.32 6.11
CA ASN A 316 25.16 -17.37 5.85
C ASN A 316 23.76 -16.79 5.49
N ILE A 317 23.35 -15.70 6.13
CA ILE A 317 22.08 -15.03 5.80
C ILE A 317 22.15 -14.46 4.38
N ILE A 318 23.23 -13.78 4.03
CA ILE A 318 23.42 -13.20 2.68
C ILE A 318 23.45 -14.31 1.63
N ALA A 319 24.20 -15.39 1.86
CA ALA A 319 24.32 -16.50 0.92
C ALA A 319 23.00 -17.24 0.66
N ASN A 320 22.09 -17.29 1.63
CA ASN A 320 20.79 -17.94 1.50
C ASN A 320 19.72 -17.04 0.85
N ASN A 321 20.00 -15.74 0.69
CA ASN A 321 19.09 -14.76 0.07
C ASN A 321 19.39 -14.54 -1.42
N TYR A 322 20.39 -15.22 -1.97
CA TYR A 322 20.73 -15.26 -3.40
C TYR A 322 20.53 -16.66 -3.96
#